data_9049df27c2a257bcc465e6df0ee73f03
#
_entry.id   9049df27c2a257bcc465e6df0ee73f03
#
_cell.length_a   1.000
_cell.length_b   1.000
_cell.length_c   1.000
_cell.angle_alpha   90.00
_cell.angle_beta   90.00
_cell.angle_gamma   90.00
#
_symmetry.space_group_name_H-M   'P 1'
#
loop_
_entity.id
_entity.type
_entity.pdbx_description
1 polymer ?
#
loop_
_entity_poly.entity_id
_entity_poly.type
_entity_poly.pdbx_seq_one_letter_code
_entity_poly.pdbx_strand_id
1 'polypeptide(L)'
;DALRIMVVGYHPTEGLLASVVSGGGLVSMLTPFLMIPLAALYTGILEGTGALTQAQSVLERSAERIGRFPTMVLLSLLAAMVLCNQTIVVMMEHQLIGAVYAKDGAEHEELAMDIANSGVTIAGLIPWCIACAVPLSMLGVGVEALPYACLLYLIPLCYLFTKRFFFPAKSKGSETPV
;
A
#
# COMPACT_ATOMS: atom_id res chain seq x y z
N ASP A 1 -32.31 -17.34 -15.92
CA ASP A 1 -31.74 -15.98 -16.07
C ASP A 1 -30.85 -15.58 -14.87
N ALA A 2 -31.23 -15.92 -13.61
CA ALA A 2 -30.41 -15.56 -12.45
C ALA A 2 -28.98 -16.12 -12.49
N LEU A 3 -28.80 -17.38 -12.86
CA LEU A 3 -27.49 -18.03 -13.03
C LEU A 3 -26.64 -17.33 -14.10
N ARG A 4 -27.24 -16.89 -15.19
CA ARG A 4 -26.54 -16.16 -16.24
C ARG A 4 -26.05 -14.80 -15.74
N ILE A 5 -26.86 -14.09 -14.96
CA ILE A 5 -26.51 -12.82 -14.36
C ILE A 5 -25.38 -13.00 -13.34
N MET A 6 -25.39 -14.06 -12.55
CA MET A 6 -24.30 -14.37 -11.62
C MET A 6 -22.97 -14.66 -12.31
N VAL A 7 -22.99 -15.30 -13.48
CA VAL A 7 -21.75 -15.66 -14.20
C VAL A 7 -21.25 -14.52 -15.08
N VAL A 8 -22.13 -13.94 -15.90
CA VAL A 8 -21.74 -12.97 -16.94
C VAL A 8 -21.88 -11.53 -16.46
N GLY A 9 -22.65 -11.30 -15.38
CA GLY A 9 -22.97 -9.96 -14.90
C GLY A 9 -24.30 -9.43 -15.45
N TYR A 10 -24.73 -8.32 -14.90
CA TYR A 10 -25.95 -7.62 -15.32
C TYR A 10 -25.60 -6.51 -16.30
N HIS A 11 -26.10 -6.60 -17.51
CA HIS A 11 -25.94 -5.60 -18.56
C HIS A 11 -27.32 -5.12 -19.01
N PRO A 12 -27.87 -4.06 -18.38
CA PRO A 12 -29.14 -3.47 -18.81
C PRO A 12 -28.99 -2.86 -20.20
N THR A 13 -29.94 -3.16 -21.07
CA THR A 13 -29.94 -2.71 -22.48
C THR A 13 -30.46 -1.30 -22.66
N GLU A 14 -31.18 -0.74 -21.69
CA GLU A 14 -31.79 0.60 -21.79
C GLU A 14 -31.86 1.32 -20.43
N GLY A 15 -31.66 2.62 -20.45
CA GLY A 15 -31.90 3.54 -19.32
C GLY A 15 -30.67 4.30 -18.84
N LEU A 16 -30.93 5.42 -18.16
CA LEU A 16 -29.92 6.30 -17.53
C LEU A 16 -29.02 5.55 -16.52
N LEU A 17 -29.50 4.43 -15.98
CA LEU A 17 -28.78 3.60 -15.02
C LEU A 17 -27.88 2.54 -15.69
N ALA A 18 -27.97 2.34 -16.99
CA ALA A 18 -27.18 1.33 -17.71
C ALA A 18 -25.66 1.57 -17.58
N SER A 19 -25.26 2.83 -17.56
CA SER A 19 -23.83 3.20 -17.39
C SER A 19 -23.30 3.02 -15.96
N VAL A 20 -24.19 3.02 -14.96
CA VAL A 20 -23.81 2.93 -13.54
C VAL A 20 -23.98 1.50 -13.00
N VAL A 21 -24.93 0.74 -13.50
CA VAL A 21 -25.32 -0.57 -12.98
C VAL A 21 -24.85 -1.72 -13.88
N SER A 22 -24.17 -1.43 -15.00
CA SER A 22 -23.60 -2.46 -15.85
C SER A 22 -22.32 -3.02 -15.26
N GLY A 23 -22.26 -4.30 -15.09
CA GLY A 23 -21.04 -4.99 -14.64
C GLY A 23 -21.34 -6.12 -13.67
N GLY A 24 -20.28 -6.55 -12.98
CA GLY A 24 -20.36 -7.68 -12.05
C GLY A 24 -20.27 -9.03 -12.74
N GLY A 25 -20.62 -10.08 -12.02
CA GLY A 25 -20.51 -11.46 -12.47
C GLY A 25 -19.13 -12.08 -12.26
N LEU A 26 -19.12 -13.42 -12.28
CA LEU A 26 -17.90 -14.21 -12.01
C LEU A 26 -16.81 -13.95 -13.06
N VAL A 27 -17.23 -13.66 -14.30
CA VAL A 27 -16.30 -13.40 -15.43
C VAL A 27 -15.50 -12.12 -15.23
N SER A 28 -16.08 -11.07 -14.65
CA SER A 28 -15.35 -9.83 -14.35
C SER A 28 -14.28 -10.01 -13.27
N MET A 29 -14.42 -11.02 -12.41
CA MET A 29 -13.45 -11.36 -11.38
C MET A 29 -12.29 -12.22 -11.90
N LEU A 30 -12.36 -12.71 -13.13
CA LEU A 30 -11.32 -13.57 -13.69
C LEU A 30 -9.98 -12.81 -13.83
N THR A 31 -10.01 -11.56 -14.21
CA THR A 31 -8.80 -10.73 -14.34
C THR A 31 -8.11 -10.49 -12.99
N PRO A 32 -8.81 -10.00 -11.93
CA PRO A 32 -8.23 -9.94 -10.59
C PRO A 32 -7.76 -11.31 -10.07
N PHE A 33 -8.51 -12.36 -10.32
CA PHE A 33 -8.17 -13.72 -9.90
C PHE A 33 -6.86 -14.22 -10.51
N LEU A 34 -6.60 -13.93 -11.78
CA LEU A 34 -5.34 -14.29 -12.45
C LEU A 34 -4.17 -13.40 -12.00
N MET A 35 -4.43 -12.14 -11.63
CA MET A 35 -3.39 -11.25 -11.12
C MET A 35 -2.82 -11.69 -9.77
N ILE A 36 -3.65 -12.25 -8.88
CA ILE A 36 -3.23 -12.68 -7.54
C ILE A 36 -2.13 -13.75 -7.58
N PRO A 37 -2.28 -14.90 -8.26
CA PRO A 37 -1.23 -15.91 -8.31
C PRO A 37 0.02 -15.43 -9.07
N LEU A 38 -0.14 -14.58 -10.09
CA LEU A 38 0.99 -14.02 -10.80
C LEU A 38 1.82 -13.10 -9.91
N ALA A 39 1.18 -12.23 -9.13
CA ALA A 39 1.82 -11.38 -8.15
C ALA A 39 2.48 -12.20 -7.02
N ALA A 40 1.84 -13.27 -6.55
CA ALA A 40 2.39 -14.16 -5.54
C ALA A 40 3.64 -14.89 -6.04
N LEU A 41 3.63 -15.38 -7.28
CA LEU A 41 4.78 -16.01 -7.91
C LEU A 41 5.97 -15.04 -8.02
N TYR A 42 5.71 -13.83 -8.49
CA TYR A 42 6.71 -12.77 -8.61
C TYR A 42 7.33 -12.41 -7.25
N THR A 43 6.52 -12.26 -6.23
CA THR A 43 6.96 -11.98 -4.86
C THR A 43 7.81 -13.12 -4.30
N GLY A 44 7.40 -14.38 -4.50
CA GLY A 44 8.17 -15.55 -4.06
C GLY A 44 9.57 -15.62 -4.71
N ILE A 45 9.69 -15.20 -5.97
CA ILE A 45 11.00 -15.10 -6.64
C ILE A 45 11.87 -14.02 -5.98
N LEU A 46 11.30 -12.85 -5.68
CA LEU A 46 12.04 -11.75 -5.04
C LEU A 46 12.50 -12.11 -3.63
N GLU A 47 11.68 -12.78 -2.84
CA GLU A 47 12.06 -13.29 -1.52
C GLU A 47 13.16 -14.34 -1.63
N GLY A 48 13.03 -15.28 -2.56
CA GLY A 48 14.01 -16.33 -2.78
C GLY A 48 15.39 -15.85 -3.26
N THR A 49 15.46 -14.70 -3.93
CA THR A 49 16.73 -14.09 -4.37
C THR A 49 17.46 -13.32 -3.28
N GLY A 50 16.83 -13.10 -2.11
CA GLY A 50 17.43 -12.33 -1.01
C GLY A 50 17.57 -10.84 -1.31
N ALA A 51 16.90 -10.32 -2.35
CA ALA A 51 16.95 -8.92 -2.73
C ALA A 51 16.46 -7.98 -1.61
N LEU A 52 15.52 -8.47 -0.78
CA LEU A 52 14.96 -7.73 0.33
C LEU A 52 15.95 -7.49 1.48
N THR A 53 16.85 -8.44 1.73
CA THR A 53 17.85 -8.31 2.81
C THR A 53 18.92 -7.26 2.50
N GLN A 54 19.25 -7.05 1.23
CA GLN A 54 20.17 -6.01 0.80
C GLN A 54 19.59 -4.61 0.99
N ALA A 55 18.27 -4.46 0.90
CA ALA A 55 17.60 -3.19 1.10
C ALA A 55 17.68 -2.69 2.55
N GLN A 56 17.78 -3.58 3.53
CA GLN A 56 17.75 -3.23 4.95
C GLN A 56 18.87 -2.25 5.35
N SER A 57 20.09 -2.48 4.89
CA SER A 57 21.23 -1.60 5.21
C SER A 57 21.10 -0.20 4.60
N VAL A 58 20.47 -0.10 3.44
CA VAL A 58 20.21 1.17 2.77
C VAL A 58 19.09 1.93 3.51
N LEU A 59 18.07 1.21 3.99
CA LEU A 59 16.97 1.79 4.74
C LEU A 59 17.39 2.33 6.11
N GLU A 60 18.23 1.62 6.84
CA GLU A 60 18.80 2.09 8.11
C GLU A 60 19.53 3.42 7.92
N ARG A 61 20.41 3.52 6.92
CA ARG A 61 21.12 4.76 6.58
C ARG A 61 20.19 5.90 6.14
N SER A 62 19.13 5.56 5.41
CA SER A 62 18.14 6.55 4.97
C SER A 62 17.31 7.07 6.14
N ALA A 63 16.93 6.20 7.07
CA ALA A 63 16.18 6.57 8.26
C ALA A 63 16.98 7.53 9.16
N GLU A 64 18.29 7.35 9.27
CA GLU A 64 19.18 8.26 10.02
C GLU A 64 19.28 9.64 9.38
N ARG A 65 19.18 9.74 8.04
CA ARG A 65 19.36 11.01 7.31
C ARG A 65 18.07 11.81 7.12
N ILE A 66 16.99 11.14 6.76
CA ILE A 66 15.75 11.76 6.30
C ILE A 66 14.68 11.70 7.39
N GLY A 67 14.83 10.77 8.34
CA GLY A 67 13.85 10.46 9.38
C GLY A 67 13.09 9.15 9.11
N ARG A 68 12.48 8.60 10.15
CA ARG A 68 11.82 7.28 10.11
C ARG A 68 10.64 7.24 9.15
N PHE A 69 9.69 8.16 9.32
CA PHE A 69 8.46 8.17 8.51
C PHE A 69 8.70 8.48 7.02
N PRO A 70 9.49 9.50 6.62
CA PRO A 70 9.82 9.71 5.21
C PRO A 70 10.50 8.51 4.56
N THR A 71 11.37 7.80 5.30
CA THR A 71 12.01 6.57 4.81
C THR A 71 10.98 5.47 4.61
N MET A 72 10.01 5.35 5.52
CA MET A 72 8.91 4.40 5.38
C MET A 72 8.05 4.71 4.15
N VAL A 73 7.68 5.97 3.92
CA VAL A 73 6.94 6.38 2.71
C VAL A 73 7.70 6.02 1.42
N LEU A 74 9.01 6.25 1.40
CA LEU A 74 9.85 5.89 0.25
C LEU A 74 9.90 4.36 0.07
N LEU A 75 10.07 3.61 1.15
CA LEU A 75 10.04 2.15 1.13
C LEU A 75 8.70 1.64 0.63
N SER A 76 7.58 2.17 1.16
CA SER A 76 6.22 1.82 0.75
C SER A 76 6.03 2.01 -0.75
N LEU A 77 6.47 3.14 -1.27
CA LEU A 77 6.36 3.44 -2.70
C LEU A 77 7.14 2.44 -3.55
N LEU A 78 8.42 2.23 -3.22
CA LEU A 78 9.28 1.30 -3.96
C LEU A 78 8.78 -0.14 -3.83
N ALA A 79 8.40 -0.56 -2.63
CA ALA A 79 7.88 -1.90 -2.37
C ALA A 79 6.55 -2.14 -3.09
N ALA A 80 5.61 -1.19 -3.06
CA ALA A 80 4.33 -1.33 -3.75
C ALA A 80 4.48 -1.38 -5.28
N MET A 81 5.46 -0.63 -5.82
CA MET A 81 5.78 -0.69 -7.26
C MET A 81 6.34 -2.05 -7.68
N VAL A 82 7.14 -2.68 -6.82
CA VAL A 82 7.84 -3.93 -7.13
C VAL A 82 7.01 -5.15 -6.76
N LEU A 83 6.41 -5.17 -5.57
CA LEU A 83 5.73 -6.37 -5.03
C LEU A 83 4.27 -6.52 -5.52
N CYS A 84 3.67 -5.48 -6.05
CA CYS A 84 2.30 -5.48 -6.59
C CYS A 84 1.20 -5.98 -5.61
N ASN A 85 1.55 -6.22 -4.35
CA ASN A 85 0.68 -6.77 -3.32
C ASN A 85 0.84 -6.01 -2.00
N GLN A 86 -0.23 -5.34 -1.58
CA GLN A 86 -0.24 -4.52 -0.36
C GLN A 86 0.10 -5.30 0.91
N THR A 87 -0.41 -6.53 1.05
CA THR A 87 -0.17 -7.34 2.26
C THR A 87 1.32 -7.61 2.44
N ILE A 88 2.02 -7.93 1.36
CA ILE A 88 3.44 -8.22 1.38
C ILE A 88 4.24 -6.95 1.63
N VAL A 89 3.82 -5.81 1.07
CA VAL A 89 4.42 -4.50 1.35
C VAL A 89 4.39 -4.21 2.85
N VAL A 90 3.22 -4.34 3.50
CA VAL A 90 3.05 -4.11 4.93
C VAL A 90 3.90 -5.07 5.79
N MET A 91 3.92 -6.36 5.43
CA MET A 91 4.78 -7.34 6.13
C MET A 91 6.26 -6.99 6.00
N MET A 92 6.68 -6.62 4.82
CA MET A 92 8.06 -6.24 4.55
C MET A 92 8.46 -4.94 5.28
N GLU A 93 7.59 -3.95 5.29
CA GLU A 93 7.80 -2.71 6.06
C GLU A 93 8.00 -3.01 7.55
N HIS A 94 7.14 -3.84 8.12
CA HIS A 94 7.28 -4.25 9.50
C HIS A 94 8.63 -4.96 9.78
N GLN A 95 9.07 -5.84 8.89
CA GLN A 95 10.32 -6.58 9.05
C GLN A 95 11.57 -5.69 8.88
N LEU A 96 11.56 -4.79 7.90
CA LEU A 96 12.73 -3.98 7.55
C LEU A 96 12.87 -2.76 8.45
N ILE A 97 11.81 -2.03 8.68
CA ILE A 97 11.83 -0.79 9.47
C ILE A 97 11.56 -1.05 10.96
N GLY A 98 10.86 -2.12 11.31
CA GLY A 98 10.59 -2.45 12.71
C GLY A 98 11.85 -2.50 13.58
N ALA A 99 12.96 -3.01 13.03
CA ALA A 99 14.25 -3.00 13.71
C ALA A 99 14.78 -1.57 13.99
N VAL A 100 14.53 -0.62 13.09
CA VAL A 100 14.92 0.79 13.25
C VAL A 100 14.10 1.45 14.37
N TYR A 101 12.78 1.20 14.38
CA TYR A 101 11.89 1.71 15.42
C TYR A 101 12.23 1.13 16.80
N ALA A 102 12.54 -0.16 16.88
CA ALA A 102 12.96 -0.81 18.11
C ALA A 102 14.28 -0.27 18.68
N LYS A 103 15.27 0.02 17.82
CA LYS A 103 16.55 0.64 18.21
C LYS A 103 16.37 2.04 18.80
N ASP A 104 15.40 2.78 18.32
CA ASP A 104 15.11 4.16 18.78
C ASP A 104 14.13 4.20 19.96
N GLY A 105 13.70 3.04 20.49
CA GLY A 105 12.75 2.95 21.59
C GLY A 105 11.34 3.46 21.25
N ALA A 106 10.97 3.42 19.97
CA ALA A 106 9.63 3.78 19.53
C ALA A 106 8.61 2.69 19.94
N GLU A 107 7.40 3.12 20.29
CA GLU A 107 6.32 2.22 20.65
C GLU A 107 5.80 1.45 19.43
N HIS A 108 5.33 0.23 19.63
CA HIS A 108 4.75 -0.60 18.55
C HIS A 108 3.56 0.08 17.87
N GLU A 109 2.82 0.90 18.63
CA GLU A 109 1.69 1.68 18.12
C GLU A 109 2.13 2.74 17.11
N GLU A 110 3.28 3.40 17.34
CA GLU A 110 3.85 4.37 16.39
C GLU A 110 4.19 3.70 15.06
N LEU A 111 4.83 2.53 15.11
CA LEU A 111 5.14 1.76 13.91
C LEU A 111 3.87 1.35 13.14
N ALA A 112 2.85 0.87 13.85
CA ALA A 112 1.59 0.46 13.25
C ALA A 112 0.86 1.64 12.58
N MET A 113 0.84 2.80 13.21
CA MET A 113 0.26 4.02 12.65
C MET A 113 1.05 4.50 11.42
N ASP A 114 2.36 4.42 11.45
CA ASP A 114 3.21 4.84 10.34
C ASP A 114 3.02 3.92 9.12
N ILE A 115 2.91 2.60 9.32
CA ILE A 115 2.59 1.62 8.27
C ILE A 115 1.20 1.89 7.69
N ALA A 116 0.20 2.14 8.53
CA ALA A 116 -1.17 2.42 8.09
C ALA A 116 -1.25 3.69 7.22
N ASN A 117 -0.49 4.73 7.58
CA ASN A 117 -0.46 6.01 6.85
C ASN A 117 0.54 6.04 5.68
N SER A 118 1.29 4.97 5.43
CA SER A 118 2.23 4.83 4.31
C SER A 118 1.87 3.66 3.41
N GLY A 119 2.26 2.44 3.76
CA GLY A 119 2.13 1.26 2.90
C GLY A 119 0.70 0.94 2.50
N VAL A 120 -0.23 1.07 3.44
CA VAL A 120 -1.64 0.78 3.17
C VAL A 120 -2.24 1.79 2.19
N THR A 121 -1.93 3.07 2.33
CA THR A 121 -2.49 4.13 1.47
C THR A 121 -1.78 4.21 0.13
N ILE A 122 -0.45 4.13 0.10
CA ILE A 122 0.36 4.27 -1.10
C ILE A 122 0.15 3.10 -2.07
N ALA A 123 -0.04 1.88 -1.57
CA ALA A 123 -0.30 0.72 -2.41
C ALA A 123 -1.56 0.89 -3.29
N GLY A 124 -2.57 1.61 -2.79
CA GLY A 124 -3.78 1.95 -3.54
C GLY A 124 -3.57 2.95 -4.69
N LEU A 125 -2.43 3.63 -4.75
CA LEU A 125 -2.08 4.57 -5.83
C LEU A 125 -1.36 3.91 -7.01
N ILE A 126 -0.85 2.68 -6.84
CA ILE A 126 -0.08 1.99 -7.87
C ILE A 126 -1.03 1.20 -8.77
N PRO A 127 -1.15 1.56 -10.07
CA PRO A 127 -2.19 1.00 -10.96
C PRO A 127 -2.14 -0.52 -11.13
N TRP A 128 -0.96 -1.11 -11.08
CA TRP A 128 -0.73 -2.56 -11.19
C TRP A 128 -0.71 -3.28 -9.85
N CYS A 129 -0.79 -2.55 -8.73
CA CYS A 129 -0.97 -3.18 -7.42
C CYS A 129 -2.41 -3.68 -7.27
N ILE A 130 -2.57 -4.86 -6.68
CA ILE A 130 -3.89 -5.48 -6.46
C ILE A 130 -4.82 -4.53 -5.69
N ALA A 131 -4.28 -3.78 -4.73
CA ALA A 131 -5.04 -2.81 -3.94
C ALA A 131 -5.67 -1.68 -4.77
N CYS A 132 -5.12 -1.36 -5.93
CA CYS A 132 -5.66 -0.38 -6.88
C CYS A 132 -6.46 -1.07 -7.99
N ALA A 133 -5.89 -2.10 -8.62
CA ALA A 133 -6.47 -2.75 -9.79
C ALA A 133 -7.84 -3.38 -9.53
N VAL A 134 -8.02 -4.00 -8.36
CA VAL A 134 -9.30 -4.65 -8.00
C VAL A 134 -10.43 -3.63 -7.85
N PRO A 135 -10.31 -2.57 -7.02
CA PRO A 135 -11.36 -1.56 -6.93
C PRO A 135 -11.68 -0.88 -8.26
N LEU A 136 -10.66 -0.52 -9.07
CA LEU A 136 -10.88 0.08 -10.38
C LEU A 136 -11.66 -0.85 -11.32
N SER A 137 -11.32 -2.13 -11.35
CA SER A 137 -12.02 -3.13 -12.16
C SER A 137 -13.46 -3.37 -11.68
N MET A 138 -13.71 -3.35 -10.38
CA MET A 138 -15.06 -3.51 -9.80
C MET A 138 -15.96 -2.31 -10.09
N LEU A 139 -15.38 -1.11 -10.09
CA LEU A 139 -16.10 0.12 -10.40
C LEU A 139 -16.24 0.36 -11.91
N GLY A 140 -15.56 -0.45 -12.74
CA GLY A 140 -15.57 -0.29 -14.20
C GLY A 140 -14.91 1.01 -14.66
N VAL A 141 -13.96 1.54 -13.89
CA VAL A 141 -13.22 2.78 -14.19
C VAL A 141 -11.74 2.48 -14.45
N GLY A 142 -11.10 3.32 -15.24
CA GLY A 142 -9.68 3.20 -15.55
C GLY A 142 -8.78 3.96 -14.57
N VAL A 143 -7.51 4.02 -14.90
CA VAL A 143 -6.48 4.74 -14.13
C VAL A 143 -6.73 6.25 -14.07
N GLU A 144 -7.58 6.78 -14.93
CA GLU A 144 -8.02 8.18 -14.95
C GLU A 144 -8.74 8.59 -13.65
N ALA A 145 -9.22 7.61 -12.88
CA ALA A 145 -9.86 7.85 -11.59
C ALA A 145 -8.84 8.13 -10.45
N LEU A 146 -7.57 7.75 -10.61
CA LEU A 146 -6.55 7.89 -9.56
C LEU A 146 -6.31 9.34 -9.09
N PRO A 147 -6.28 10.37 -9.94
CA PRO A 147 -6.15 11.76 -9.49
C PRO A 147 -7.29 12.21 -8.56
N TYR A 148 -8.45 11.58 -8.67
CA TYR A 148 -9.60 11.87 -7.81
C TYR A 148 -9.58 11.12 -6.48
N ALA A 149 -8.71 10.13 -6.33
CA ALA A 149 -8.50 9.39 -5.10
C ALA A 149 -7.66 10.20 -4.09
N CYS A 150 -8.08 11.45 -3.84
CA CYS A 150 -7.35 12.44 -3.03
C CYS A 150 -6.95 11.91 -1.64
N LEU A 151 -7.77 11.05 -1.05
CA LEU A 151 -7.53 10.48 0.27
C LEU A 151 -6.19 9.74 0.31
N LEU A 152 -5.87 8.96 -0.71
CA LEU A 152 -4.71 8.07 -0.73
C LEU A 152 -3.37 8.80 -0.71
N TYR A 153 -3.27 9.99 -1.31
CA TYR A 153 -2.04 10.78 -1.29
C TYR A 153 -2.07 11.91 -0.25
N LEU A 154 -3.26 12.40 0.14
CA LEU A 154 -3.36 13.42 1.17
C LEU A 154 -3.04 12.86 2.56
N ILE A 155 -3.44 11.62 2.88
CA ILE A 155 -3.15 11.00 4.18
C ILE A 155 -1.65 10.98 4.46
N PRO A 156 -0.78 10.35 3.64
CA PRO A 156 0.66 10.34 3.92
C PRO A 156 1.29 11.74 3.94
N LEU A 157 0.82 12.67 3.10
CA LEU A 157 1.30 14.04 3.09
C LEU A 157 0.90 14.80 4.37
N CYS A 158 -0.36 14.78 4.76
CA CYS A 158 -0.83 15.42 5.98
C CYS A 158 -0.16 14.83 7.22
N TYR A 159 -0.01 13.51 7.25
CA TYR A 159 0.65 12.83 8.35
C TYR A 159 2.14 13.17 8.44
N LEU A 160 2.83 13.27 7.31
CA LEU A 160 4.21 13.74 7.25
C LEU A 160 4.35 15.16 7.82
N PHE A 161 3.44 16.07 7.42
CA PHE A 161 3.40 17.43 7.94
C PHE A 161 3.14 17.44 9.45
N THR A 162 2.12 16.74 9.89
CA THR A 162 1.73 16.66 11.30
C THR A 162 2.89 16.11 12.15
N LYS A 163 3.51 15.02 11.70
CA LYS A 163 4.63 14.40 12.43
C LYS A 163 5.85 15.32 12.51
N ARG A 164 6.12 16.06 11.44
CA ARG A 164 7.25 17.00 11.40
C ARG A 164 7.04 18.23 12.29
N PHE A 165 5.80 18.74 12.39
CA PHE A 165 5.49 19.98 13.12
C PHE A 165 5.05 19.76 14.55
N PHE A 166 4.25 18.72 14.82
CA PHE A 166 3.66 18.47 16.14
C PHE A 166 4.42 17.44 16.97
N PHE A 167 5.13 16.51 16.33
CA PHE A 167 5.91 15.47 16.99
C PHE A 167 7.34 15.47 16.44
N PRO A 168 8.16 16.51 16.73
CA PRO A 168 9.56 16.47 16.38
C PRO A 168 10.19 15.27 17.08
N ALA A 169 10.94 14.45 16.34
CA ALA A 169 11.64 13.29 16.85
C ALA A 169 12.35 13.66 18.17
N LYS A 170 12.04 12.93 19.24
CA LYS A 170 12.64 13.14 20.56
C LYS A 170 14.15 13.07 20.40
N SER A 171 14.80 14.23 20.49
CA SER A 171 16.26 14.32 20.45
C SER A 171 16.84 13.41 21.52
N LYS A 172 17.77 12.53 21.15
CA LYS A 172 18.62 11.78 22.07
C LYS A 172 19.24 12.76 23.08
N GLY A 173 18.74 12.83 24.28
CA GLY A 173 19.40 13.63 25.32
C GLY A 173 18.46 14.19 26.38
N SER A 174 17.83 13.33 27.18
CA SER A 174 17.56 13.65 28.59
C SER A 174 17.32 12.36 29.37
N GLU A 175 18.36 11.56 29.51
CA GLU A 175 18.49 10.74 30.70
C GLU A 175 18.78 11.71 31.86
N THR A 176 17.77 12.06 32.63
CA THR A 176 17.97 12.55 34.00
C THR A 176 18.16 11.31 34.87
N PRO A 177 19.32 11.11 35.49
CA PRO A 177 19.49 10.06 36.47
C PRO A 177 18.77 10.47 37.77
N VAL A 178 17.89 9.59 38.25
CA VAL A 178 17.49 9.54 39.64
C VAL A 178 17.83 8.17 40.19
#